data_e7c55e770e275f9aff78dea42aa556cf
#
_entry.id   e7c55e770e275f9aff78dea42aa556cf
#
_cell.length_a   1.000
_cell.length_b   1.000
_cell.length_c   1.000
_cell.angle_alpha   90.00
_cell.angle_beta   90.00
_cell.angle_gamma   90.00
#
_symmetry.space_group_name_H-M   'P 1'
#
loop_
_entity.id
_entity.type
_entity.pdbx_description
1 polymer ?
#
loop_
_entity_poly.entity_id
_entity_poly.type
_entity_poly.pdbx_seq_one_letter_code
_entity_poly.pdbx_strand_id
1 'polypeptide(L)'
;MTSTPAHEFDDSPADARHLGLRVLRREHEGVLIYFERRADVKFIVESGGGSAGGLVMPVEPGFAKAGQGQSVEMVLFCPSESDWSLQLSLQVTEIDRPESEECVDRWIGYHGPTTQTTWIRCAIDGGKTETAVFGPEEIVAPNALGRAEYPLIKKANADRNRLAAACKAHAAIIVADPQCVGVDPLGLDIKARFGIIRLEFALGLYADTPDLASREIERMLGRP
;
A
#
# COMPACT_ATOMS: atom_id res chain seq x y z
N MET A 1 8.16 36.76 3.70
CA MET A 1 8.94 35.50 3.77
C MET A 1 8.67 34.87 5.13
N THR A 2 7.63 34.06 5.22
CA THR A 2 7.27 33.31 6.43
C THR A 2 7.78 31.89 6.25
N SER A 3 8.84 31.54 6.98
CA SER A 3 9.37 30.18 7.00
C SER A 3 8.34 29.28 7.67
N THR A 4 7.87 28.28 6.95
CA THR A 4 7.11 27.16 7.50
C THR A 4 8.03 26.42 8.50
N PRO A 5 7.60 26.15 9.73
CA PRO A 5 8.42 25.39 10.66
C PRO A 5 8.61 23.97 10.10
N ALA A 6 9.88 23.57 9.97
CA ALA A 6 10.21 22.18 9.75
C ALA A 6 9.61 21.38 10.92
N HIS A 7 8.75 20.42 10.65
CA HIS A 7 8.31 19.45 11.65
C HIS A 7 9.56 18.67 12.09
N GLU A 8 10.03 18.93 13.30
CA GLU A 8 10.96 18.04 13.99
C GLU A 8 10.21 16.72 14.18
N PHE A 9 10.62 15.69 13.42
CA PHE A 9 10.22 14.32 13.72
C PHE A 9 10.94 13.92 15.00
N ASP A 10 10.16 13.55 15.99
CA ASP A 10 10.69 12.91 17.19
C ASP A 10 11.20 11.51 16.78
N ASP A 11 12.50 11.24 16.97
CA ASP A 11 13.17 9.97 16.64
C ASP A 11 12.72 8.81 17.56
N SER A 12 11.45 8.79 17.97
CA SER A 12 10.94 7.70 18.79
C SER A 12 10.74 6.42 17.97
N PRO A 13 10.98 5.22 18.52
CA PRO A 13 10.75 3.95 17.84
C PRO A 13 9.30 3.78 17.34
N ALA A 14 8.34 4.40 18.03
CA ALA A 14 6.94 4.40 17.61
C ALA A 14 6.71 5.18 16.31
N ASP A 15 7.42 6.30 16.11
CA ASP A 15 7.31 7.11 14.89
C ASP A 15 7.95 6.39 13.69
N ALA A 16 9.07 5.72 13.90
CA ALA A 16 9.74 4.94 12.87
C ALA A 16 8.86 3.78 12.36
N ARG A 17 8.19 3.05 13.27
CA ARG A 17 7.22 2.00 12.93
C ARG A 17 6.06 2.53 12.08
N HIS A 18 5.46 3.64 12.52
CA HIS A 18 4.38 4.30 11.78
C HIS A 18 4.84 4.75 10.40
N LEU A 19 6.07 5.19 10.27
CA LEU A 19 6.64 5.59 9.00
C LEU A 19 6.79 4.41 8.04
N GLY A 20 7.40 3.30 8.46
CA GLY A 20 7.57 2.10 7.64
C GLY A 20 6.23 1.56 7.13
N LEU A 21 5.23 1.47 8.02
CA LEU A 21 3.89 1.04 7.66
C LEU A 21 3.19 2.01 6.69
N ARG A 22 3.36 3.32 6.87
CA ARG A 22 2.82 4.33 5.95
C ARG A 22 3.43 4.23 4.56
N VAL A 23 4.76 4.08 4.47
CA VAL A 23 5.45 3.88 3.19
C VAL A 23 4.90 2.62 2.51
N LEU A 24 4.84 1.50 3.23
CA LEU A 24 4.34 0.24 2.67
C LEU A 24 2.90 0.34 2.16
N ARG A 25 2.03 1.07 2.87
CA ARG A 25 0.62 1.24 2.49
C ARG A 25 0.38 2.29 1.41
N ARG A 26 1.34 3.18 1.22
CA ARG A 26 1.28 4.24 0.21
C ARG A 26 1.81 3.78 -1.14
N GLU A 27 2.87 2.99 -1.12
CA GLU A 27 3.55 2.56 -2.32
C GLU A 27 2.91 1.28 -2.87
N HIS A 28 2.75 1.23 -4.19
CA HIS A 28 2.18 0.11 -4.93
C HIS A 28 3.11 -0.36 -6.05
N GLU A 29 4.30 0.21 -6.10
CA GLU A 29 5.35 -0.09 -7.07
C GLU A 29 6.68 -0.16 -6.34
N GLY A 30 7.58 -1.02 -6.84
CA GLY A 30 8.90 -1.17 -6.27
C GLY A 30 9.84 -1.92 -7.19
N VAL A 31 11.08 -2.05 -6.77
CA VAL A 31 12.09 -2.86 -7.46
C VAL A 31 12.35 -4.11 -6.66
N LEU A 32 12.01 -5.25 -7.24
CA LEU A 32 12.33 -6.56 -6.69
C LEU A 32 13.75 -6.94 -7.10
N ILE A 33 14.59 -7.21 -6.11
CA ILE A 33 15.99 -7.56 -6.32
C ILE A 33 16.21 -8.99 -5.82
N TYR A 34 16.80 -9.82 -6.69
CA TYR A 34 17.22 -11.17 -6.33
C TYR A 34 18.60 -11.45 -6.95
N PHE A 35 19.62 -11.60 -6.13
CA PHE A 35 21.01 -11.55 -6.56
C PHE A 35 21.29 -10.31 -7.42
N GLU A 36 21.78 -10.51 -8.65
CA GLU A 36 22.06 -9.43 -9.60
C GLU A 36 20.85 -9.08 -10.50
N ARG A 37 19.72 -9.77 -10.35
CA ARG A 37 18.51 -9.52 -11.13
C ARG A 37 17.67 -8.45 -10.46
N ARG A 38 17.11 -7.58 -11.30
CA ARG A 38 16.17 -6.52 -10.90
C ARG A 38 14.93 -6.59 -11.76
N ALA A 39 13.78 -6.41 -11.15
CA ALA A 39 12.50 -6.31 -11.84
C ALA A 39 11.67 -5.20 -11.21
N ASP A 40 11.17 -4.29 -12.04
CA ASP A 40 10.15 -3.34 -11.61
C ASP A 40 8.85 -4.11 -11.43
N VAL A 41 8.23 -3.98 -10.26
CA VAL A 41 7.03 -4.70 -9.91
C VAL A 41 5.95 -3.76 -9.40
N LYS A 42 4.70 -4.13 -9.66
CA LYS A 42 3.53 -3.56 -9.01
C LYS A 42 3.01 -4.58 -8.02
N PHE A 43 2.71 -4.14 -6.81
CA PHE A 43 2.24 -5.02 -5.76
C PHE A 43 1.00 -4.46 -5.05
N ILE A 44 0.34 -5.32 -4.30
CA ILE A 44 -0.63 -4.93 -3.28
C ILE A 44 -0.24 -5.57 -1.95
N VAL A 45 -0.68 -4.95 -0.86
CA VAL A 45 -0.61 -5.54 0.48
C VAL A 45 -1.88 -6.34 0.72
N GLU A 46 -1.75 -7.62 1.11
CA GLU A 46 -2.91 -8.45 1.45
C GLU A 46 -3.64 -7.94 2.69
N SER A 47 -4.96 -7.88 2.60
CA SER A 47 -5.81 -7.32 3.66
C SER A 47 -6.31 -8.37 4.67
N GLY A 48 -6.24 -9.66 4.35
CA GLY A 48 -6.81 -10.71 5.21
C GLY A 48 -6.28 -12.11 4.92
N GLY A 49 -6.71 -13.09 5.73
CA GLY A 49 -6.29 -14.49 5.62
C GLY A 49 -5.01 -14.82 6.39
N GLY A 50 -4.48 -16.05 6.21
CA GLY A 50 -3.29 -16.56 6.92
C GLY A 50 -1.97 -15.85 6.56
N SER A 51 -1.96 -15.07 5.48
CA SER A 51 -0.81 -14.28 4.99
C SER A 51 -1.07 -12.77 5.10
N ALA A 52 -1.94 -12.36 6.02
CA ALA A 52 -2.31 -10.95 6.19
C ALA A 52 -1.07 -10.06 6.32
N GLY A 53 -0.98 -9.04 5.48
CA GLY A 53 0.13 -8.10 5.44
C GLY A 53 1.28 -8.51 4.51
N GLY A 54 1.20 -9.67 3.85
CA GLY A 54 2.13 -10.03 2.78
C GLY A 54 1.90 -9.22 1.49
N LEU A 55 2.80 -9.37 0.54
CA LEU A 55 2.69 -8.71 -0.76
C LEU A 55 2.29 -9.72 -1.83
N VAL A 56 1.46 -9.27 -2.77
CA VAL A 56 1.08 -10.07 -3.95
C VAL A 56 1.45 -9.31 -5.20
N MET A 57 2.10 -10.00 -6.14
CA MET A 57 2.54 -9.40 -7.39
C MET A 57 2.73 -10.42 -8.50
N PRO A 58 2.49 -10.05 -9.76
CA PRO A 58 2.88 -10.84 -10.91
C PRO A 58 4.36 -10.61 -11.22
N VAL A 59 5.04 -11.67 -11.64
CA VAL A 59 6.47 -11.66 -12.00
C VAL A 59 6.75 -12.52 -13.22
N GLU A 60 7.94 -12.38 -13.78
CA GLU A 60 8.41 -13.31 -14.82
C GLU A 60 8.60 -14.71 -14.24
N PRO A 61 8.27 -15.79 -14.99
CA PRO A 61 8.35 -17.18 -14.50
C PRO A 61 9.74 -17.57 -13.95
N GLY A 62 10.80 -17.06 -14.57
CA GLY A 62 12.16 -17.31 -14.12
C GLY A 62 12.48 -16.68 -12.76
N PHE A 63 11.76 -15.62 -12.39
CA PHE A 63 11.95 -14.95 -11.11
C PHE A 63 11.29 -15.73 -9.96
N ALA A 64 10.08 -16.22 -10.17
CA ALA A 64 9.36 -17.02 -9.18
C ALA A 64 10.16 -18.29 -8.79
N LYS A 65 10.66 -19.04 -9.78
CA LYS A 65 11.47 -20.25 -9.54
C LYS A 65 12.77 -19.96 -8.79
N ALA A 66 13.44 -18.85 -9.12
CA ALA A 66 14.68 -18.48 -8.49
C ALA A 66 14.50 -18.04 -7.03
N GLY A 67 13.36 -17.37 -6.73
CA GLY A 67 13.04 -16.86 -5.40
C GLY A 67 12.40 -17.87 -4.46
N GLN A 68 11.91 -19.01 -4.96
CA GLN A 68 11.17 -19.97 -4.15
C GLN A 68 12.04 -20.55 -3.02
N GLY A 69 11.61 -20.37 -1.77
CA GLY A 69 12.33 -20.83 -0.58
C GLY A 69 13.62 -20.06 -0.28
N GLN A 70 13.84 -18.91 -0.92
CA GLN A 70 14.97 -18.02 -0.71
C GLN A 70 14.50 -16.67 -0.14
N SER A 71 15.34 -16.01 0.63
CA SER A 71 15.14 -14.62 1.02
C SER A 71 15.37 -13.72 -0.21
N VAL A 72 14.39 -12.90 -0.54
CA VAL A 72 14.47 -11.96 -1.66
C VAL A 72 14.35 -10.55 -1.10
N GLU A 73 15.22 -9.65 -1.52
CA GLU A 73 15.11 -8.25 -1.14
C GLU A 73 14.21 -7.50 -2.12
N MET A 74 13.30 -6.70 -1.57
CA MET A 74 12.53 -5.72 -2.33
C MET A 74 12.85 -4.32 -1.82
N VAL A 75 13.20 -3.44 -2.74
CA VAL A 75 13.42 -2.03 -2.43
C VAL A 75 12.21 -1.25 -2.92
N LEU A 76 11.56 -0.55 -2.01
CA LEU A 76 10.48 0.37 -2.33
C LEU A 76 11.05 1.78 -2.38
N PHE A 77 10.91 2.42 -3.54
CA PHE A 77 11.29 3.82 -3.69
C PHE A 77 10.07 4.71 -3.45
N CYS A 78 10.17 5.59 -2.48
CA CYS A 78 9.25 6.70 -2.37
C CYS A 78 9.49 7.67 -3.53
N PRO A 79 8.49 8.00 -4.35
CA PRO A 79 8.65 8.99 -5.42
C PRO A 79 8.73 10.43 -4.92
N SER A 80 8.63 10.68 -3.61
CA SER A 80 8.84 12.00 -3.02
C SER A 80 10.33 12.33 -2.97
N GLU A 81 10.68 13.62 -3.13
CA GLU A 81 12.03 14.18 -3.14
C GLU A 81 12.87 13.91 -1.85
N SER A 82 12.31 13.23 -0.87
CA SER A 82 13.03 12.75 0.30
C SER A 82 13.58 11.35 0.02
N ASP A 83 14.83 11.10 0.36
CA ASP A 83 15.59 9.85 0.20
C ASP A 83 15.03 8.66 1.03
N TRP A 84 13.71 8.59 1.19
CA TRP A 84 13.05 7.55 1.95
C TRP A 84 12.81 6.33 1.06
N SER A 85 13.73 5.40 1.11
CA SER A 85 13.51 4.05 0.60
C SER A 85 13.16 3.12 1.74
N LEU A 86 12.12 2.31 1.56
CA LEU A 86 11.84 1.17 2.42
C LEU A 86 12.40 -0.08 1.73
N GLN A 87 13.36 -0.72 2.36
CA GLN A 87 13.91 -1.99 1.90
C GLN A 87 13.28 -3.11 2.71
N LEU A 88 12.75 -4.12 2.03
CA LEU A 88 12.10 -5.28 2.65
C LEU A 88 12.88 -6.56 2.35
N SER A 89 12.98 -7.43 3.34
CA SER A 89 13.37 -8.82 3.17
C SER A 89 12.13 -9.67 3.05
N LEU A 90 12.05 -10.47 1.99
CA LEU A 90 10.85 -11.20 1.62
C LEU A 90 11.12 -12.70 1.49
N GLN A 91 10.16 -13.51 1.91
CA GLN A 91 10.08 -14.93 1.54
C GLN A 91 9.03 -15.10 0.44
N VAL A 92 9.44 -15.73 -0.65
CA VAL A 92 8.63 -15.85 -1.86
C VAL A 92 7.97 -17.23 -1.93
N THR A 93 6.68 -17.25 -2.23
CA THR A 93 5.89 -18.44 -2.55
C THR A 93 5.13 -18.21 -3.85
N GLU A 94 5.23 -19.15 -4.79
CA GLU A 94 4.43 -19.10 -6.03
C GLU A 94 2.96 -19.42 -5.73
N ILE A 95 2.04 -18.75 -6.40
CA ILE A 95 0.59 -18.99 -6.33
C ILE A 95 0.22 -19.97 -7.42
N ASP A 96 -0.18 -21.20 -7.04
CA ASP A 96 -0.45 -22.30 -7.98
C ASP A 96 -1.67 -22.05 -8.87
N ARG A 97 -2.72 -21.40 -8.35
CA ARG A 97 -3.99 -21.17 -9.04
C ARG A 97 -4.42 -19.72 -8.91
N PRO A 98 -3.73 -18.80 -9.62
CA PRO A 98 -3.99 -17.37 -9.48
C PRO A 98 -5.41 -16.96 -9.82
N GLU A 99 -6.07 -17.68 -10.74
CA GLU A 99 -7.45 -17.41 -11.16
C GLU A 99 -8.50 -17.66 -10.08
N SER A 100 -8.16 -18.36 -9.01
CA SER A 100 -9.05 -18.63 -7.87
C SER A 100 -8.72 -17.80 -6.62
N GLU A 101 -7.74 -16.91 -6.72
CA GLU A 101 -7.23 -16.14 -5.58
C GLU A 101 -7.79 -14.72 -5.57
N GLU A 102 -8.54 -14.38 -4.52
CA GLU A 102 -9.10 -13.03 -4.32
C GLU A 102 -8.03 -11.93 -4.34
N CYS A 103 -6.82 -12.23 -3.87
CA CYS A 103 -5.71 -11.27 -3.89
C CYS A 103 -5.25 -10.92 -5.31
N VAL A 104 -5.36 -11.86 -6.26
CA VAL A 104 -5.06 -11.61 -7.68
C VAL A 104 -6.13 -10.71 -8.31
N ASP A 105 -7.41 -10.98 -8.05
CA ASP A 105 -8.51 -10.13 -8.49
C ASP A 105 -8.38 -8.71 -7.93
N ARG A 106 -8.00 -8.60 -6.66
CA ARG A 106 -7.73 -7.32 -6.02
C ARG A 106 -6.58 -6.57 -6.70
N TRP A 107 -5.47 -7.26 -6.99
CA TRP A 107 -4.35 -6.66 -7.71
C TRP A 107 -4.77 -6.13 -9.08
N ILE A 108 -5.56 -6.90 -9.83
CA ILE A 108 -6.12 -6.48 -11.13
C ILE A 108 -7.03 -5.25 -10.94
N GLY A 109 -7.80 -5.22 -9.87
CA GLY A 109 -8.60 -4.06 -9.49
C GLY A 109 -7.76 -2.78 -9.34
N TYR A 110 -6.61 -2.88 -8.69
CA TYR A 110 -5.66 -1.77 -8.49
C TYR A 110 -4.96 -1.37 -9.78
N HIS A 111 -4.29 -2.31 -10.43
CA HIS A 111 -3.32 -2.02 -11.48
C HIS A 111 -3.86 -2.23 -12.91
N GLY A 112 -5.01 -2.89 -13.05
CA GLY A 112 -5.54 -3.29 -14.35
C GLY A 112 -5.02 -4.66 -14.81
N PRO A 113 -5.36 -5.08 -16.04
CA PRO A 113 -4.93 -6.36 -16.56
C PRO A 113 -3.41 -6.41 -16.75
N THR A 114 -2.85 -7.60 -16.60
CA THR A 114 -1.42 -7.88 -16.82
C THR A 114 -1.24 -8.99 -17.83
N THR A 115 -0.12 -9.01 -18.53
CA THR A 115 0.33 -10.11 -19.39
C THR A 115 1.17 -11.14 -18.65
N GLN A 116 1.58 -10.85 -17.43
CA GLN A 116 2.30 -11.80 -16.57
C GLN A 116 1.35 -12.90 -16.10
N THR A 117 1.79 -14.15 -16.20
CA THR A 117 1.00 -15.33 -15.85
C THR A 117 1.45 -15.99 -14.54
N THR A 118 2.63 -15.64 -14.07
CA THR A 118 3.19 -16.18 -12.81
C THR A 118 2.99 -15.19 -11.70
N TRP A 119 2.43 -15.66 -10.60
CA TRP A 119 2.11 -14.85 -9.44
C TRP A 119 2.85 -15.34 -8.22
N ILE A 120 3.32 -14.41 -7.41
CA ILE A 120 3.97 -14.72 -6.14
C ILE A 120 3.26 -14.00 -4.98
N ARG A 121 3.28 -14.68 -3.85
CA ARG A 121 2.98 -14.13 -2.54
C ARG A 121 4.28 -14.02 -1.77
N CYS A 122 4.52 -12.88 -1.16
CA CYS A 122 5.72 -12.62 -0.40
C CYS A 122 5.36 -12.36 1.06
N ALA A 123 5.85 -13.20 1.97
CA ALA A 123 5.85 -12.87 3.39
C ALA A 123 6.98 -11.88 3.66
N ILE A 124 6.73 -10.90 4.52
CA ILE A 124 7.73 -9.90 4.91
C ILE A 124 8.45 -10.42 6.16
N ASP A 125 9.75 -10.68 6.06
CA ASP A 125 10.59 -11.12 7.19
C ASP A 125 11.09 -9.94 8.03
N GLY A 126 11.09 -8.76 7.46
CA GLY A 126 11.51 -7.52 8.09
C GLY A 126 11.77 -6.45 7.06
N GLY A 127 12.12 -5.27 7.54
CA GLY A 127 12.41 -4.13 6.69
C GLY A 127 13.35 -3.14 7.34
N LYS A 128 13.85 -2.22 6.53
CA LYS A 128 14.63 -1.08 7.01
C LYS A 128 14.39 0.15 6.18
N THR A 129 14.47 1.29 6.82
CA THR A 129 14.66 2.60 6.21
C THR A 129 16.10 3.05 6.47
N GLU A 130 16.45 4.25 6.08
CA GLU A 130 17.76 4.83 6.41
C GLU A 130 17.99 4.93 7.93
N THR A 131 16.94 5.17 8.71
CA THR A 131 17.02 5.47 10.14
C THR A 131 16.52 4.36 11.06
N ALA A 132 15.82 3.33 10.54
CA ALA A 132 15.20 2.31 11.38
C ALA A 132 15.21 0.92 10.73
N VAL A 133 15.24 -0.10 11.59
CA VAL A 133 15.09 -1.52 11.22
C VAL A 133 13.83 -2.05 11.90
N PHE A 134 13.03 -2.82 11.18
CA PHE A 134 11.73 -3.34 11.61
C PHE A 134 11.72 -4.86 11.56
N GLY A 135 11.23 -5.49 12.62
CA GLY A 135 10.79 -6.89 12.57
C GLY A 135 9.47 -7.05 11.80
N PRO A 136 9.11 -8.29 11.44
CA PRO A 136 7.87 -8.55 10.70
C PRO A 136 6.63 -8.05 11.45
N GLU A 137 6.58 -8.18 12.78
CA GLU A 137 5.46 -7.74 13.62
C GLU A 137 5.30 -6.21 13.67
N GLU A 138 6.33 -5.48 13.28
CA GLU A 138 6.29 -4.02 13.28
C GLU A 138 5.84 -3.45 11.95
N ILE A 139 6.13 -4.12 10.83
CA ILE A 139 5.82 -3.63 9.49
C ILE A 139 4.62 -4.34 8.86
N VAL A 140 4.35 -5.58 9.27
CA VAL A 140 3.19 -6.35 8.83
C VAL A 140 2.02 -6.05 9.75
N ALA A 141 1.11 -5.20 9.30
CA ALA A 141 -0.15 -4.95 9.99
C ALA A 141 -1.31 -5.36 9.10
N PRO A 142 -2.09 -6.39 9.49
CA PRO A 142 -3.32 -6.72 8.77
C PRO A 142 -4.24 -5.51 8.71
N ASN A 143 -5.09 -5.44 7.67
CA ASN A 143 -6.09 -4.39 7.62
C ASN A 143 -7.13 -4.63 8.73
N ALA A 144 -7.08 -3.83 9.79
CA ALA A 144 -8.00 -3.93 10.93
C ALA A 144 -9.47 -3.75 10.52
N LEU A 145 -9.73 -3.09 9.39
CA LEU A 145 -11.08 -2.90 8.85
C LEU A 145 -11.65 -4.19 8.23
N GLY A 146 -10.78 -5.11 7.77
CA GLY A 146 -11.16 -6.45 7.34
C GLY A 146 -12.38 -6.46 6.41
N ARG A 147 -13.44 -7.18 6.82
CA ARG A 147 -14.70 -7.28 6.04
C ARG A 147 -15.44 -5.96 5.86
N ALA A 148 -15.16 -4.95 6.66
CA ALA A 148 -15.75 -3.62 6.52
C ALA A 148 -15.12 -2.79 5.40
N GLU A 149 -13.99 -3.22 4.84
CA GLU A 149 -13.32 -2.51 3.76
C GLU A 149 -14.26 -2.30 2.55
N TYR A 150 -14.93 -3.35 2.09
CA TYR A 150 -15.82 -3.27 0.93
C TYR A 150 -16.98 -2.27 1.09
N PRO A 151 -17.76 -2.27 2.18
CA PRO A 151 -18.75 -1.22 2.45
C PRO A 151 -18.15 0.19 2.45
N LEU A 152 -16.95 0.37 3.00
CA LEU A 152 -16.27 1.67 3.05
C LEU A 152 -15.83 2.14 1.64
N ILE A 153 -15.31 1.25 0.82
CA ILE A 153 -15.01 1.51 -0.60
C ILE A 153 -16.27 1.95 -1.34
N LYS A 154 -17.40 1.23 -1.15
CA LYS A 154 -18.68 1.60 -1.75
C LYS A 154 -19.15 2.98 -1.30
N LYS A 155 -18.98 3.29 -0.02
CA LYS A 155 -19.30 4.60 0.55
C LYS A 155 -18.46 5.72 -0.06
N ALA A 156 -17.15 5.52 -0.21
CA ALA A 156 -16.23 6.47 -0.83
C ALA A 156 -16.59 6.72 -2.31
N ASN A 157 -16.99 5.68 -3.02
CA ASN A 157 -17.38 5.73 -4.44
C ASN A 157 -18.79 6.25 -4.70
N ALA A 158 -19.60 6.50 -3.68
CA ALA A 158 -21.01 6.94 -3.86
C ALA A 158 -21.13 8.29 -4.56
N ASP A 159 -20.10 9.13 -4.49
CA ASP A 159 -20.05 10.43 -5.16
C ASP A 159 -18.65 10.69 -5.73
N ARG A 160 -18.50 10.43 -7.02
CA ARG A 160 -17.23 10.58 -7.76
C ARG A 160 -16.74 12.02 -7.82
N ASN A 161 -17.65 13.01 -7.85
CA ASN A 161 -17.28 14.42 -7.89
C ASN A 161 -16.66 14.84 -6.55
N ARG A 162 -17.22 14.40 -5.44
CA ARG A 162 -16.64 14.64 -4.11
C ARG A 162 -15.31 13.92 -3.94
N LEU A 163 -15.19 12.71 -4.46
CA LEU A 163 -13.93 11.98 -4.45
C LEU A 163 -12.85 12.71 -5.26
N ALA A 164 -13.20 13.26 -6.44
CA ALA A 164 -12.29 14.10 -7.22
C ALA A 164 -11.89 15.38 -6.49
N ALA A 165 -12.84 16.01 -5.80
CA ALA A 165 -12.57 17.18 -4.97
C ALA A 165 -11.65 16.85 -3.79
N ALA A 166 -11.81 15.67 -3.16
CA ALA A 166 -10.94 15.20 -2.10
C ALA A 166 -9.51 14.93 -2.62
N CYS A 167 -9.33 14.32 -3.80
CA CYS A 167 -8.01 14.16 -4.43
C CYS A 167 -7.32 15.52 -4.62
N LYS A 168 -8.05 16.52 -5.09
CA LYS A 168 -7.51 17.88 -5.25
C LYS A 168 -7.15 18.52 -3.91
N ALA A 169 -8.01 18.38 -2.89
CA ALA A 169 -7.83 19.02 -1.60
C ALA A 169 -6.70 18.38 -0.76
N HIS A 170 -6.58 17.07 -0.77
CA HIS A 170 -5.69 16.32 0.13
C HIS A 170 -4.38 15.85 -0.54
N ALA A 171 -4.39 15.64 -1.86
CA ALA A 171 -3.20 15.22 -2.61
C ALA A 171 -2.71 16.27 -3.62
N ALA A 172 -3.40 17.41 -3.76
CA ALA A 172 -3.13 18.44 -4.77
C ALA A 172 -3.17 17.92 -6.23
N ILE A 173 -3.89 16.81 -6.48
CA ILE A 173 -3.96 16.14 -7.78
C ILE A 173 -5.36 16.28 -8.35
N ILE A 174 -5.46 16.73 -9.62
CA ILE A 174 -6.72 16.79 -10.36
C ILE A 174 -6.91 15.45 -11.08
N VAL A 175 -7.99 14.75 -10.74
CA VAL A 175 -8.32 13.43 -11.28
C VAL A 175 -9.66 13.49 -12.00
N ALA A 176 -9.67 13.00 -13.23
CA ALA A 176 -10.90 12.68 -13.94
C ALA A 176 -11.32 11.24 -13.61
N ASP A 177 -12.56 11.04 -13.17
CA ASP A 177 -13.14 9.73 -12.84
C ASP A 177 -12.32 8.90 -11.81
N PRO A 178 -12.08 9.42 -10.58
CA PRO A 178 -11.40 8.69 -9.52
C PRO A 178 -12.25 7.50 -9.05
N GLN A 179 -11.58 6.41 -8.66
CA GLN A 179 -12.22 5.24 -8.07
C GLN A 179 -11.48 4.80 -6.82
N CYS A 180 -12.15 4.80 -5.67
CA CYS A 180 -11.61 4.18 -4.48
C CYS A 180 -11.55 2.66 -4.70
N VAL A 181 -10.36 2.07 -4.53
CA VAL A 181 -10.09 0.64 -4.71
C VAL A 181 -9.61 -0.04 -3.44
N GLY A 182 -9.25 0.73 -2.41
CA GLY A 182 -8.83 0.24 -1.11
C GLY A 182 -9.12 1.21 0.02
N VAL A 183 -9.35 0.66 1.21
CA VAL A 183 -9.49 1.40 2.47
C VAL A 183 -8.78 0.63 3.56
N ASP A 184 -7.88 1.27 4.26
CA ASP A 184 -7.23 0.72 5.44
C ASP A 184 -7.23 1.75 6.60
N PRO A 185 -6.75 1.41 7.80
CA PRO A 185 -6.74 2.32 8.94
C PRO A 185 -6.00 3.65 8.73
N LEU A 186 -5.16 3.76 7.70
CA LEU A 186 -4.36 4.95 7.42
C LEU A 186 -4.94 5.82 6.30
N GLY A 187 -5.91 5.32 5.50
CA GLY A 187 -6.47 6.13 4.41
C GLY A 187 -7.15 5.34 3.29
N LEU A 188 -7.23 5.99 2.13
CA LEU A 188 -7.90 5.50 0.92
C LEU A 188 -6.90 5.36 -0.23
N ASP A 189 -7.04 4.30 -1.01
CA ASP A 189 -6.35 4.13 -2.28
C ASP A 189 -7.30 4.48 -3.42
N ILE A 190 -6.93 5.48 -4.19
CA ILE A 190 -7.74 6.00 -5.29
C ILE A 190 -7.07 5.67 -6.61
N LYS A 191 -7.73 4.85 -7.41
CA LYS A 191 -7.29 4.56 -8.78
C LYS A 191 -7.60 5.75 -9.69
N ALA A 192 -6.58 6.20 -10.39
CA ALA A 192 -6.63 7.19 -11.45
C ALA A 192 -6.08 6.59 -12.75
N ARG A 193 -6.19 7.30 -13.87
CA ARG A 193 -5.66 6.84 -15.17
C ARG A 193 -4.14 6.63 -15.18
N PHE A 194 -3.42 7.31 -14.31
CA PHE A 194 -1.95 7.31 -14.26
C PHE A 194 -1.40 6.49 -13.07
N GLY A 195 -2.24 5.88 -12.25
CA GLY A 195 -1.80 5.05 -11.12
C GLY A 195 -2.70 5.19 -9.89
N ILE A 196 -2.18 4.80 -8.76
CA ILE A 196 -2.86 4.89 -7.46
C ILE A 196 -2.44 6.18 -6.75
N ILE A 197 -3.41 6.87 -6.18
CA ILE A 197 -3.22 8.04 -5.32
C ILE A 197 -3.59 7.62 -3.90
N ARG A 198 -2.70 7.83 -2.96
CA ARG A 198 -3.01 7.65 -1.54
C ARG A 198 -3.59 8.93 -0.96
N LEU A 199 -4.79 8.83 -0.38
CA LEU A 199 -5.36 9.87 0.47
C LEU A 199 -5.25 9.42 1.92
N GLU A 200 -4.32 10.00 2.66
CA GLU A 200 -4.11 9.66 4.07
C GLU A 200 -5.17 10.31 4.96
N PHE A 201 -5.62 9.59 5.98
CA PHE A 201 -6.40 10.16 7.07
C PHE A 201 -5.57 11.20 7.83
N ALA A 202 -6.19 11.90 8.78
CA ALA A 202 -5.49 12.93 9.54
C ALA A 202 -4.20 12.36 10.17
N LEU A 203 -3.14 13.19 10.22
CA LEU A 203 -1.85 12.80 10.78
C LEU A 203 -2.00 12.25 12.21
N GLY A 204 -1.40 11.08 12.46
CA GLY A 204 -1.47 10.40 13.74
C GLY A 204 -2.77 9.61 13.97
N LEU A 205 -3.73 9.65 13.05
CA LEU A 205 -4.95 8.85 13.15
C LEU A 205 -4.72 7.45 12.59
N TYR A 206 -5.10 6.45 13.37
CA TYR A 206 -5.21 5.05 12.97
C TYR A 206 -6.68 4.61 13.12
N ALA A 207 -7.43 4.61 12.02
CA ALA A 207 -8.87 4.33 12.00
C ALA A 207 -9.13 2.82 11.98
N ASP A 208 -8.92 2.14 13.10
CA ASP A 208 -9.01 0.68 13.26
C ASP A 208 -10.45 0.15 13.36
N THR A 209 -11.44 1.04 13.47
CA THR A 209 -12.84 0.68 13.50
C THR A 209 -13.59 1.20 12.28
N PRO A 210 -14.61 0.46 11.78
CA PRO A 210 -15.41 0.88 10.63
C PRO A 210 -16.08 2.24 10.82
N ASP A 211 -16.54 2.55 12.03
CA ASP A 211 -17.19 3.81 12.34
C ASP A 211 -16.23 4.99 12.28
N LEU A 212 -15.00 4.81 12.76
CA LEU A 212 -13.97 5.84 12.71
C LEU A 212 -13.53 6.09 11.27
N ALA A 213 -13.22 5.02 10.52
CA ALA A 213 -12.89 5.11 9.11
C ALA A 213 -14.02 5.76 8.28
N SER A 214 -15.28 5.38 8.57
CA SER A 214 -16.45 5.96 7.92
C SER A 214 -16.58 7.46 8.16
N ARG A 215 -16.35 7.95 9.38
CA ARG A 215 -16.35 9.39 9.71
C ARG A 215 -15.23 10.14 9.00
N GLU A 216 -14.04 9.56 8.96
CA GLU A 216 -12.92 10.17 8.25
C GLU A 216 -13.16 10.27 6.75
N ILE A 217 -13.74 9.25 6.13
CA ILE A 217 -14.16 9.28 4.73
C ILE A 217 -15.17 10.42 4.51
N GLU A 218 -16.18 10.57 5.38
CA GLU A 218 -17.16 11.65 5.27
C GLU A 218 -16.51 13.02 5.39
N ARG A 219 -15.60 13.19 6.35
CA ARG A 219 -14.86 14.44 6.54
C ARG A 219 -14.05 14.78 5.29
N MET A 220 -13.31 13.80 4.72
CA MET A 220 -12.51 14.00 3.51
C MET A 220 -13.36 14.32 2.29
N LEU A 221 -14.55 13.72 2.18
CA LEU A 221 -15.49 13.98 1.12
C LEU A 221 -16.33 15.28 1.34
N GLY A 222 -16.04 16.05 2.40
CA GLY A 222 -16.77 17.28 2.72
C GLY A 222 -18.23 17.01 3.07
N ARG A 223 -18.54 15.88 3.71
CA ARG A 223 -19.87 15.60 4.28
C ARG A 223 -19.86 16.03 5.75
N PRO A 224 -20.84 16.82 6.17
CA PRO A 224 -20.97 17.24 7.57
C PRO A 224 -21.29 16.06 8.49
#